data_cfa82b53f723751d76e9cfdff8915589
#
_entry.id   cfa82b53f723751d76e9cfdff8915589
#
_cell.length_a   1.000
_cell.length_b   1.000
_cell.length_c   1.000
_cell.angle_alpha   90.00
_cell.angle_beta   90.00
_cell.angle_gamma   90.00
#
_symmetry.space_group_name_H-M   'P 1'
#
loop_
_entity.id
_entity.type
_entity.pdbx_description
1 polymer ?
#
loop_
_entity_poly.entity_id
_entity_poly.type
_entity_poly.pdbx_seq_one_letter_code
_entity_poly.pdbx_strand_id
1 'polypeptide(L)'
;MMRAKLAGYLERTQVVFNRYPASDNSLPALYARAIARNCSGKCADAMGDVDQLLREKPDNPYFWELKGNLLFWVGKHQEAIPALRKSLKLAGDESLIQAELAQALLATEDHAVLEEAIALLRRANALDDDNSMTHHQLAKAFYMKGQYPQADLEAAQAHFVEGNVKQAQIFAKRALVKLPRGSPEWIRAEDIVNYKEQT
;
A
#
# COMPACT_ATOMS: atom_id res chain seq x y z
N MET A 1 -5.20 9.57 20.20
CA MET A 1 -5.23 9.15 18.77
C MET A 1 -4.66 7.74 18.57
N MET A 2 -3.42 7.42 19.01
CA MET A 2 -2.79 6.10 18.77
C MET A 2 -3.65 4.91 19.27
N ARG A 3 -4.16 4.97 20.51
CA ARG A 3 -5.05 3.91 21.02
C ARG A 3 -6.32 3.72 20.17
N ALA A 4 -6.88 4.80 19.65
CA ALA A 4 -8.06 4.75 18.80
C ALA A 4 -7.73 4.12 17.43
N LYS A 5 -6.57 4.46 16.85
CA LYS A 5 -6.05 3.83 15.62
C LYS A 5 -5.89 2.32 15.81
N LEU A 6 -5.19 1.91 16.86
CA LEU A 6 -4.97 0.49 17.17
C LEU A 6 -6.29 -0.26 17.42
N ALA A 7 -7.22 0.32 18.18
CA ALA A 7 -8.52 -0.29 18.40
C ALA A 7 -9.27 -0.51 17.09
N GLY A 8 -9.29 0.50 16.20
CA GLY A 8 -9.96 0.42 14.91
C GLY A 8 -9.44 -0.69 14.01
N TYR A 9 -8.12 -0.93 14.00
CA TYR A 9 -7.50 -1.98 13.17
C TYR A 9 -7.50 -3.37 13.81
N LEU A 10 -7.30 -3.47 15.12
CA LEU A 10 -6.99 -4.74 15.79
C LEU A 10 -8.17 -5.36 16.52
N GLU A 11 -9.18 -4.57 16.90
CA GLU A 11 -10.31 -5.07 17.66
C GLU A 11 -11.50 -5.40 16.73
N ARG A 12 -12.35 -6.33 17.19
CA ARG A 12 -13.61 -6.63 16.50
C ARG A 12 -14.46 -5.36 16.45
N THR A 13 -15.09 -5.09 15.32
CA THR A 13 -15.91 -3.89 15.09
C THR A 13 -16.90 -3.61 16.22
N GLN A 14 -17.58 -4.64 16.75
CA GLN A 14 -18.53 -4.49 17.86
C GLN A 14 -17.86 -3.97 19.13
N VAL A 15 -16.63 -4.39 19.44
CA VAL A 15 -15.86 -3.93 20.60
C VAL A 15 -15.49 -2.46 20.45
N VAL A 16 -15.09 -2.05 19.24
CA VAL A 16 -14.81 -0.65 18.93
C VAL A 16 -16.05 0.21 19.12
N PHE A 17 -17.22 -0.20 18.63
CA PHE A 17 -18.47 0.56 18.77
C PHE A 17 -18.99 0.60 20.21
N ASN A 18 -18.73 -0.42 21.02
CA ASN A 18 -19.05 -0.37 22.45
C ASN A 18 -18.18 0.62 23.21
N ARG A 19 -16.87 0.70 22.84
CA ARG A 19 -15.91 1.62 23.49
C ARG A 19 -16.08 3.05 23.00
N TYR A 20 -16.42 3.23 21.73
CA TYR A 20 -16.60 4.50 21.04
C TYR A 20 -18.02 4.57 20.45
N PRO A 21 -19.04 4.79 21.28
CA PRO A 21 -20.43 4.79 20.82
C PRO A 21 -20.70 5.93 19.84
N ALA A 22 -21.80 5.83 19.07
CA ALA A 22 -22.16 6.83 18.08
C ALA A 22 -22.42 8.24 18.66
N SER A 23 -22.75 8.31 19.96
CA SER A 23 -22.91 9.58 20.68
C SER A 23 -21.59 10.26 21.05
N ASP A 24 -20.46 9.56 20.98
CA ASP A 24 -19.13 10.14 21.21
C ASP A 24 -18.59 10.73 19.91
N ASN A 25 -18.58 12.05 19.82
CA ASN A 25 -18.08 12.80 18.67
C ASN A 25 -16.64 13.29 18.85
N SER A 26 -15.90 12.76 19.84
CA SER A 26 -14.49 13.08 19.97
C SER A 26 -13.67 12.58 18.78
N LEU A 27 -12.57 13.29 18.45
CA LEU A 27 -11.67 12.86 17.35
C LEU A 27 -11.20 11.40 17.48
N PRO A 28 -10.81 10.91 18.68
CA PRO A 28 -10.46 9.50 18.81
C PRO A 28 -11.61 8.54 18.50
N ALA A 29 -12.83 8.88 18.90
CA ALA A 29 -13.99 8.03 18.65
C ALA A 29 -14.38 7.99 17.16
N LEU A 30 -14.43 9.14 16.50
CA LEU A 30 -14.65 9.24 15.05
C LEU A 30 -13.60 8.42 14.29
N TYR A 31 -12.32 8.57 14.64
CA TYR A 31 -11.23 7.89 13.97
C TYR A 31 -11.28 6.36 14.15
N ALA A 32 -11.52 5.89 15.38
CA ALA A 32 -11.65 4.46 15.66
C ALA A 32 -12.83 3.84 14.89
N ARG A 33 -14.00 4.51 14.89
CA ARG A 33 -15.19 4.03 14.16
C ARG A 33 -14.99 4.01 12.66
N ALA A 34 -14.39 5.07 12.10
CA ALA A 34 -14.11 5.13 10.67
C ALA A 34 -13.19 3.97 10.22
N ILE A 35 -12.12 3.70 10.97
CA ILE A 35 -11.22 2.57 10.70
C ILE A 35 -11.96 1.24 10.83
N ALA A 36 -12.71 1.02 11.91
CA ALA A 36 -13.44 -0.22 12.13
C ALA A 36 -14.49 -0.49 11.04
N ARG A 37 -15.17 0.56 10.53
CA ARG A 37 -16.08 0.47 9.37
C ARG A 37 -15.32 0.10 8.10
N ASN A 38 -14.16 0.73 7.85
CA ASN A 38 -13.30 0.39 6.72
C ASN A 38 -12.91 -1.09 6.76
N CYS A 39 -12.38 -1.57 7.88
CA CYS A 39 -11.98 -2.97 8.06
C CYS A 39 -13.14 -3.98 7.94
N SER A 40 -14.38 -3.53 8.20
CA SER A 40 -15.59 -4.37 8.06
C SER A 40 -16.29 -4.24 6.70
N GLY A 41 -15.67 -3.57 5.72
CA GLY A 41 -16.25 -3.36 4.38
C GLY A 41 -17.38 -2.32 4.32
N LYS A 42 -17.62 -1.55 5.39
CA LYS A 42 -18.63 -0.49 5.45
C LYS A 42 -18.02 0.89 5.17
N CYS A 43 -17.21 0.98 4.12
CA CYS A 43 -16.42 2.17 3.81
C CYS A 43 -17.29 3.40 3.54
N ALA A 44 -18.45 3.24 2.88
CA ALA A 44 -19.37 4.35 2.62
C ALA A 44 -19.89 4.97 3.92
N ASP A 45 -20.20 4.14 4.93
CA ASP A 45 -20.70 4.61 6.23
C ASP A 45 -19.61 5.33 7.05
N ALA A 46 -18.35 5.10 6.74
CA ALA A 46 -17.22 5.74 7.42
C ALA A 46 -16.96 7.17 6.95
N MET A 47 -17.43 7.54 5.76
CA MET A 47 -17.09 8.82 5.13
C MET A 47 -17.55 10.03 5.96
N GLY A 48 -18.71 9.95 6.59
CA GLY A 48 -19.22 11.01 7.46
C GLY A 48 -18.31 11.31 8.66
N ASP A 49 -17.80 10.27 9.32
CA ASP A 49 -16.84 10.42 10.44
C ASP A 49 -15.52 11.05 9.93
N VAL A 50 -15.04 10.63 8.76
CA VAL A 50 -13.79 11.16 8.18
C VAL A 50 -13.95 12.62 7.75
N ASP A 51 -15.06 12.99 7.16
CA ASP A 51 -15.32 14.38 6.80
C ASP A 51 -15.42 15.29 8.04
N GLN A 52 -15.93 14.78 9.16
CA GLN A 52 -15.91 15.52 10.43
C GLN A 52 -14.48 15.65 10.98
N LEU A 53 -13.68 14.58 10.95
CA LEU A 53 -12.26 14.62 11.34
C LEU A 53 -11.48 15.68 10.55
N LEU A 54 -11.71 15.75 9.24
CA LEU A 54 -11.02 16.69 8.36
C LEU A 54 -11.52 18.14 8.52
N ARG A 55 -12.78 18.37 8.92
CA ARG A 55 -13.25 19.70 9.30
C ARG A 55 -12.54 20.24 10.54
N GLU A 56 -12.30 19.37 11.52
CA GLU A 56 -11.67 19.79 12.79
C GLU A 56 -10.15 19.86 12.68
N LYS A 57 -9.52 18.98 11.88
CA LYS A 57 -8.07 18.90 11.70
C LYS A 57 -7.69 18.69 10.23
N PRO A 58 -7.81 19.74 9.40
CA PRO A 58 -7.61 19.67 7.94
C PRO A 58 -6.16 19.35 7.53
N ASP A 59 -5.19 19.56 8.42
CA ASP A 59 -3.77 19.31 8.15
C ASP A 59 -3.25 18.02 8.81
N ASN A 60 -4.14 17.13 9.26
CA ASN A 60 -3.72 15.84 9.76
C ASN A 60 -3.55 14.85 8.59
N PRO A 61 -2.32 14.36 8.31
CA PRO A 61 -2.05 13.47 7.18
C PRO A 61 -2.85 12.16 7.25
N TYR A 62 -2.97 11.59 8.44
CA TYR A 62 -3.61 10.29 8.63
C TYR A 62 -5.13 10.31 8.42
N PHE A 63 -5.76 11.48 8.51
CA PHE A 63 -7.19 11.61 8.16
C PHE A 63 -7.37 11.68 6.65
N TRP A 64 -6.42 12.29 5.94
CA TRP A 64 -6.39 12.26 4.47
C TRP A 64 -6.05 10.87 3.94
N GLU A 65 -5.10 10.15 4.56
CA GLU A 65 -4.80 8.73 4.29
C GLU A 65 -6.09 7.89 4.40
N LEU A 66 -6.79 7.99 5.54
CA LEU A 66 -8.03 7.25 5.75
C LEU A 66 -9.10 7.61 4.72
N LYS A 67 -9.24 8.89 4.35
CA LYS A 67 -10.16 9.30 3.28
C LYS A 67 -9.80 8.66 1.95
N GLY A 68 -8.53 8.68 1.58
CA GLY A 68 -8.05 8.05 0.36
C GLY A 68 -8.32 6.56 0.33
N ASN A 69 -8.03 5.86 1.43
CA ASN A 69 -8.26 4.43 1.56
C ASN A 69 -9.75 4.07 1.47
N LEU A 70 -10.64 4.82 2.13
CA LEU A 70 -12.08 4.62 2.00
C LEU A 70 -12.56 4.78 0.56
N LEU A 71 -12.10 5.82 -0.14
CA LEU A 71 -12.44 6.06 -1.55
C LEU A 71 -11.92 4.94 -2.44
N PHE A 72 -10.71 4.47 -2.19
CA PHE A 72 -10.11 3.34 -2.91
C PHE A 72 -10.96 2.07 -2.77
N TRP A 73 -11.34 1.70 -1.55
CA TRP A 73 -12.10 0.47 -1.28
C TRP A 73 -13.54 0.50 -1.78
N VAL A 74 -14.12 1.69 -1.99
CA VAL A 74 -15.42 1.81 -2.68
C VAL A 74 -15.31 1.94 -4.20
N GLY A 75 -14.11 1.71 -4.76
CA GLY A 75 -13.85 1.75 -6.21
C GLY A 75 -13.69 3.14 -6.81
N LYS A 76 -13.63 4.20 -5.99
CA LYS A 76 -13.48 5.59 -6.44
C LYS A 76 -12.00 5.98 -6.53
N HIS A 77 -11.24 5.25 -7.34
CA HIS A 77 -9.78 5.37 -7.42
C HIS A 77 -9.33 6.77 -7.82
N GLN A 78 -10.00 7.40 -8.78
CA GLN A 78 -9.69 8.77 -9.20
C GLN A 78 -9.89 9.81 -8.09
N GLU A 79 -10.92 9.62 -7.24
CA GLU A 79 -11.18 10.49 -6.09
C GLU A 79 -10.21 10.22 -4.91
N ALA A 80 -9.68 8.99 -4.80
CA ALA A 80 -8.71 8.60 -3.78
C ALA A 80 -7.36 9.31 -3.95
N ILE A 81 -6.89 9.47 -5.20
CA ILE A 81 -5.58 10.03 -5.54
C ILE A 81 -5.35 11.42 -4.92
N PRO A 82 -6.22 12.43 -5.07
CA PRO A 82 -5.99 13.75 -4.46
C PRO A 82 -5.95 13.70 -2.92
N ALA A 83 -6.72 12.82 -2.28
CA ALA A 83 -6.68 12.65 -0.83
C ALA A 83 -5.33 12.06 -0.39
N LEU A 84 -4.85 11.00 -1.04
CA LEU A 84 -3.54 10.37 -0.75
C LEU A 84 -2.37 11.30 -1.07
N ARG A 85 -2.44 12.08 -2.15
CA ARG A 85 -1.43 13.12 -2.44
C ARG A 85 -1.38 14.20 -1.35
N LYS A 86 -2.54 14.63 -0.84
CA LYS A 86 -2.60 15.59 0.27
C LYS A 86 -2.01 14.98 1.54
N SER A 87 -2.34 13.71 1.83
CA SER A 87 -1.76 12.95 2.93
C SER A 87 -0.24 12.92 2.84
N LEU A 88 0.30 12.46 1.70
CA LEU A 88 1.74 12.36 1.48
C LEU A 88 2.46 13.71 1.61
N LYS A 89 1.85 14.78 1.06
CA LYS A 89 2.40 16.14 1.19
C LYS A 89 2.51 16.60 2.64
N LEU A 90 1.58 16.20 3.51
CA LEU A 90 1.55 16.58 4.93
C LEU A 90 2.42 15.67 5.80
N ALA A 91 2.51 14.39 5.46
CA ALA A 91 3.27 13.38 6.22
C ALA A 91 4.77 13.37 5.91
N GLY A 92 5.15 13.72 4.68
CA GLY A 92 6.51 13.57 4.18
C GLY A 92 6.80 12.16 3.64
N ASP A 93 8.00 11.64 3.88
CA ASP A 93 8.47 10.36 3.33
C ASP A 93 7.95 9.15 4.14
N GLU A 94 6.63 8.94 4.13
CA GLU A 94 5.98 7.78 4.76
C GLU A 94 5.78 6.65 3.73
N SER A 95 6.46 5.52 3.92
CA SER A 95 6.47 4.38 2.99
C SER A 95 5.06 3.84 2.70
N LEU A 96 4.22 3.70 3.74
CA LEU A 96 2.86 3.21 3.60
C LEU A 96 2.01 4.13 2.71
N ILE A 97 2.04 5.44 2.94
CA ILE A 97 1.24 6.41 2.17
C ILE A 97 1.73 6.46 0.71
N GLN A 98 3.04 6.33 0.47
CA GLN A 98 3.60 6.23 -0.88
C GLN A 98 3.07 4.99 -1.61
N ALA A 99 3.06 3.83 -0.95
CA ALA A 99 2.55 2.59 -1.51
C ALA A 99 1.04 2.66 -1.79
N GLU A 100 0.25 3.24 -0.87
CA GLU A 100 -1.20 3.43 -1.03
C GLU A 100 -1.53 4.37 -2.20
N LEU A 101 -0.79 5.48 -2.35
CA LEU A 101 -0.95 6.37 -3.50
C LEU A 101 -0.60 5.66 -4.81
N ALA A 102 0.49 4.92 -4.85
CA ALA A 102 0.87 4.14 -6.02
C ALA A 102 -0.19 3.09 -6.37
N GLN A 103 -0.75 2.41 -5.35
CA GLN A 103 -1.84 1.46 -5.55
C GLN A 103 -3.08 2.12 -6.17
N ALA A 104 -3.45 3.32 -5.69
CA ALA A 104 -4.58 4.06 -6.24
C ALA A 104 -4.32 4.49 -7.71
N LEU A 105 -3.09 4.93 -8.02
CA LEU A 105 -2.68 5.24 -9.40
C LEU A 105 -2.77 4.02 -10.31
N LEU A 106 -2.23 2.87 -9.89
CA LEU A 106 -2.26 1.63 -10.67
C LEU A 106 -3.68 1.06 -10.86
N ALA A 107 -4.61 1.38 -9.96
CA ALA A 107 -5.99 0.96 -10.07
C ALA A 107 -6.80 1.78 -11.10
N THR A 108 -6.29 2.90 -11.58
CA THR A 108 -6.92 3.66 -12.67
C THR A 108 -6.66 3.06 -14.04
N GLU A 109 -5.70 2.14 -14.17
CA GLU A 109 -5.24 1.54 -15.42
C GLU A 109 -4.74 2.56 -16.47
N ASP A 110 -4.49 3.80 -16.06
CA ASP A 110 -3.95 4.85 -16.90
C ASP A 110 -2.43 4.71 -17.03
N HIS A 111 -1.96 4.45 -18.25
CA HIS A 111 -0.53 4.32 -18.52
C HIS A 111 0.27 5.61 -18.27
N ALA A 112 -0.37 6.77 -18.29
CA ALA A 112 0.30 8.06 -18.05
C ALA A 112 0.83 8.20 -16.61
N VAL A 113 0.26 7.46 -15.64
CA VAL A 113 0.65 7.52 -14.22
C VAL A 113 1.61 6.41 -13.79
N LEU A 114 2.00 5.48 -14.69
CA LEU A 114 2.85 4.34 -14.35
C LEU A 114 4.23 4.75 -13.83
N GLU A 115 4.84 5.77 -14.42
CA GLU A 115 6.16 6.26 -13.97
C GLU A 115 6.08 6.85 -12.56
N GLU A 116 5.02 7.61 -12.25
CA GLU A 116 4.79 8.14 -10.91
C GLU A 116 4.60 7.00 -9.90
N ALA A 117 3.77 6.02 -10.24
CA ALA A 117 3.53 4.86 -9.38
C ALA A 117 4.82 4.07 -9.09
N ILE A 118 5.63 3.78 -10.12
CA ILE A 118 6.93 3.10 -9.96
C ILE A 118 7.88 3.92 -9.08
N ALA A 119 7.94 5.24 -9.29
CA ALA A 119 8.81 6.10 -8.47
C ALA A 119 8.41 6.11 -7.00
N LEU A 120 7.10 6.16 -6.70
CA LEU A 120 6.56 6.08 -5.34
C LEU A 120 6.87 4.74 -4.69
N LEU A 121 6.64 3.62 -5.40
CA LEU A 121 6.91 2.28 -4.89
C LEU A 121 8.40 2.05 -4.63
N ARG A 122 9.28 2.55 -5.50
CA ARG A 122 10.73 2.49 -5.26
C ARG A 122 11.15 3.25 -4.02
N ARG A 123 10.56 4.43 -3.77
CA ARG A 123 10.82 5.18 -2.53
C ARG A 123 10.28 4.43 -1.32
N ALA A 124 9.06 3.90 -1.39
CA ALA A 124 8.48 3.09 -0.33
C ALA A 124 9.38 1.89 0.01
N ASN A 125 9.85 1.17 -1.02
CA ASN A 125 10.74 0.02 -0.86
C ASN A 125 12.12 0.40 -0.28
N ALA A 126 12.63 1.59 -0.58
CA ALA A 126 13.90 2.06 0.00
C ALA A 126 13.79 2.39 1.51
N LEU A 127 12.58 2.61 2.01
CA LEU A 127 12.29 2.87 3.43
C LEU A 127 11.87 1.60 4.19
N ASP A 128 11.34 0.61 3.48
CA ASP A 128 10.81 -0.66 4.01
C ASP A 128 10.97 -1.74 2.94
N ASP A 129 12.16 -2.37 2.92
CA ASP A 129 12.58 -3.33 1.90
C ASP A 129 12.03 -4.75 2.11
N ASP A 130 11.52 -5.04 3.30
CA ASP A 130 10.87 -6.32 3.64
C ASP A 130 9.37 -6.35 3.33
N ASN A 131 8.86 -5.38 2.59
CA ASN A 131 7.44 -5.27 2.26
C ASN A 131 7.09 -5.98 0.94
N SER A 132 6.64 -7.25 1.03
CA SER A 132 6.27 -8.04 -0.14
C SER A 132 5.17 -7.38 -0.99
N MET A 133 4.23 -6.65 -0.36
CA MET A 133 3.16 -5.95 -1.09
C MET A 133 3.71 -4.87 -2.03
N THR A 134 4.74 -4.14 -1.60
CA THR A 134 5.41 -3.13 -2.45
C THR A 134 6.02 -3.77 -3.69
N HIS A 135 6.69 -4.93 -3.53
CA HIS A 135 7.23 -5.69 -4.64
C HIS A 135 6.13 -6.24 -5.58
N HIS A 136 5.01 -6.74 -5.05
CA HIS A 136 3.87 -7.15 -5.89
C HIS A 136 3.31 -6.00 -6.71
N GLN A 137 3.21 -4.81 -6.14
CA GLN A 137 2.75 -3.63 -6.86
C GLN A 137 3.76 -3.15 -7.91
N LEU A 138 5.07 -3.22 -7.63
CA LEU A 138 6.11 -2.95 -8.62
C LEU A 138 6.03 -3.94 -9.78
N ALA A 139 5.85 -5.24 -9.50
CA ALA A 139 5.66 -6.25 -10.52
C ALA A 139 4.46 -5.95 -11.42
N LYS A 140 3.33 -5.55 -10.82
CA LYS A 140 2.14 -5.12 -11.57
C LYS A 140 2.44 -3.90 -12.45
N ALA A 141 3.09 -2.88 -11.91
CA ALA A 141 3.41 -1.65 -12.63
C ALA A 141 4.34 -1.92 -13.82
N PHE A 142 5.38 -2.73 -13.65
CA PHE A 142 6.28 -3.12 -14.73
C PHE A 142 5.58 -3.99 -15.77
N TYR A 143 4.68 -4.89 -15.36
CA TYR A 143 3.88 -5.69 -16.28
C TYR A 143 2.99 -4.79 -17.15
N MET A 144 2.27 -3.84 -16.58
CA MET A 144 1.45 -2.87 -17.31
C MET A 144 2.27 -2.03 -18.29
N LYS A 145 3.55 -1.76 -17.95
CA LYS A 145 4.50 -1.03 -18.80
C LYS A 145 5.10 -1.91 -19.91
N GLY A 146 4.84 -3.22 -19.93
CA GLY A 146 5.46 -4.17 -20.86
C GLY A 146 6.91 -4.55 -20.51
N GLN A 147 7.40 -4.17 -19.34
CA GLN A 147 8.74 -4.48 -18.85
C GLN A 147 8.73 -5.82 -18.08
N TYR A 148 8.45 -6.91 -18.81
CA TYR A 148 8.26 -8.24 -18.23
C TYR A 148 9.44 -8.79 -17.42
N PRO A 149 10.73 -8.59 -17.82
CA PRO A 149 11.85 -9.06 -17.01
C PRO A 149 11.93 -8.38 -15.64
N GLN A 150 11.62 -7.08 -15.57
CA GLN A 150 11.55 -6.32 -14.33
C GLN A 150 10.36 -6.77 -13.49
N ALA A 151 9.22 -7.02 -14.13
CA ALA A 151 8.04 -7.55 -13.45
C ALA A 151 8.32 -8.93 -12.82
N ASP A 152 9.01 -9.82 -13.55
CA ASP A 152 9.41 -11.13 -13.04
C ASP A 152 10.41 -11.01 -11.87
N LEU A 153 11.36 -10.07 -11.93
CA LEU A 153 12.29 -9.82 -10.83
C LEU A 153 11.57 -9.34 -9.56
N GLU A 154 10.67 -8.37 -9.69
CA GLU A 154 9.93 -7.85 -8.53
C GLU A 154 8.97 -8.92 -7.97
N ALA A 155 8.36 -9.76 -8.81
CA ALA A 155 7.59 -10.92 -8.35
C ALA A 155 8.48 -11.94 -7.61
N ALA A 156 9.71 -12.15 -8.06
CA ALA A 156 10.69 -12.98 -7.36
C ALA A 156 11.03 -12.43 -5.98
N GLN A 157 11.26 -11.12 -5.87
CA GLN A 157 11.52 -10.45 -4.59
C GLN A 157 10.33 -10.59 -3.63
N ALA A 158 9.11 -10.35 -4.12
CA ALA A 158 7.90 -10.50 -3.31
C ALA A 158 7.82 -11.90 -2.69
N HIS A 159 7.95 -12.94 -3.52
CA HIS A 159 7.91 -14.32 -3.04
C HIS A 159 9.09 -14.68 -2.12
N PHE A 160 10.26 -14.07 -2.33
CA PHE A 160 11.43 -14.26 -1.49
C PHE A 160 11.19 -13.71 -0.07
N VAL A 161 10.67 -12.48 0.04
CA VAL A 161 10.28 -11.85 1.31
C VAL A 161 9.18 -12.66 2.03
N GLU A 162 8.25 -13.25 1.29
CA GLU A 162 7.21 -14.13 1.82
C GLU A 162 7.73 -15.51 2.30
N GLY A 163 9.04 -15.80 2.11
CA GLY A 163 9.62 -17.09 2.40
C GLY A 163 9.27 -18.19 1.38
N ASN A 164 8.61 -17.85 0.28
CA ASN A 164 8.27 -18.79 -0.78
C ASN A 164 9.42 -18.94 -1.80
N VAL A 165 10.54 -19.48 -1.32
CA VAL A 165 11.81 -19.56 -2.07
C VAL A 165 11.64 -20.28 -3.41
N LYS A 166 10.82 -21.34 -3.48
CA LYS A 166 10.62 -22.09 -4.74
C LYS A 166 9.98 -21.21 -5.82
N GLN A 167 8.95 -20.44 -5.47
CA GLN A 167 8.32 -19.51 -6.41
C GLN A 167 9.25 -18.36 -6.77
N ALA A 168 9.95 -17.78 -5.79
CA ALA A 168 10.95 -16.76 -6.01
C ALA A 168 11.99 -17.19 -7.07
N GLN A 169 12.54 -18.39 -6.95
CA GLN A 169 13.52 -18.94 -7.90
C GLN A 169 12.94 -19.15 -9.31
N ILE A 170 11.66 -19.51 -9.44
CA ILE A 170 11.01 -19.66 -10.76
C ILE A 170 10.95 -18.31 -11.46
N PHE A 171 10.46 -17.27 -10.78
CA PHE A 171 10.37 -15.93 -11.34
C PHE A 171 11.75 -15.32 -11.61
N ALA A 172 12.72 -15.50 -10.70
CA ALA A 172 14.10 -15.04 -10.88
C ALA A 172 14.77 -15.67 -12.11
N LYS A 173 14.60 -16.98 -12.34
CA LYS A 173 15.10 -17.64 -13.56
C LYS A 173 14.50 -17.06 -14.84
N ARG A 174 13.21 -16.72 -14.83
CA ARG A 174 12.55 -16.09 -15.98
C ARG A 174 13.13 -14.69 -16.27
N ALA A 175 13.37 -13.91 -15.21
CA ALA A 175 13.98 -12.59 -15.30
C ALA A 175 15.39 -12.67 -15.90
N LEU A 176 16.24 -13.59 -15.40
CA LEU A 176 17.63 -13.77 -15.85
C LEU A 176 17.77 -13.99 -17.36
N VAL A 177 16.81 -14.64 -18.00
CA VAL A 177 16.86 -14.94 -19.44
C VAL A 177 16.89 -13.68 -20.30
N LYS A 178 16.29 -12.59 -19.81
CA LYS A 178 16.06 -11.36 -20.59
C LYS A 178 16.69 -10.11 -20.00
N LEU A 179 17.13 -10.14 -18.74
CA LEU A 179 17.85 -9.03 -18.13
C LEU A 179 19.28 -8.94 -18.68
N PRO A 180 19.85 -7.74 -18.88
CA PRO A 180 21.24 -7.58 -19.30
C PRO A 180 22.19 -8.23 -18.29
N ARG A 181 23.03 -9.16 -18.76
CA ARG A 181 23.96 -9.89 -17.88
C ARG A 181 24.89 -8.92 -17.17
N GLY A 182 25.01 -9.10 -15.84
CA GLY A 182 25.83 -8.26 -14.96
C GLY A 182 25.19 -6.93 -14.58
N SER A 183 23.94 -6.63 -14.99
CA SER A 183 23.21 -5.48 -14.47
C SER A 183 22.83 -5.69 -12.99
N PRO A 184 22.58 -4.61 -12.22
CA PRO A 184 22.13 -4.74 -10.84
C PRO A 184 20.89 -5.62 -10.69
N GLU A 185 19.95 -5.52 -11.63
CA GLU A 185 18.74 -6.33 -11.67
C GLU A 185 19.06 -7.82 -11.93
N TRP A 186 19.99 -8.08 -12.85
CA TRP A 186 20.43 -9.44 -13.16
C TRP A 186 21.11 -10.10 -11.95
N ILE A 187 21.99 -9.36 -11.24
CA ILE A 187 22.67 -9.83 -10.02
C ILE A 187 21.64 -10.19 -8.94
N ARG A 188 20.67 -9.31 -8.69
CA ARG A 188 19.60 -9.60 -7.71
C ARG A 188 18.82 -10.87 -8.07
N ALA A 189 18.52 -11.07 -9.34
CA ALA A 189 17.84 -12.28 -9.78
C ALA A 189 18.74 -13.53 -9.60
N GLU A 190 20.04 -13.42 -9.88
CA GLU A 190 21.01 -14.51 -9.69
C GLU A 190 21.15 -14.90 -8.22
N ASP A 191 21.17 -13.93 -7.32
CA ASP A 191 21.24 -14.16 -5.86
C ASP A 191 20.03 -14.98 -5.38
N ILE A 192 18.83 -14.65 -5.83
CA ILE A 192 17.62 -15.43 -5.50
C ILE A 192 17.70 -16.86 -6.05
N VAL A 193 18.16 -17.04 -7.29
CA VAL A 193 18.29 -18.38 -7.91
C VAL A 193 19.28 -19.25 -7.15
N ASN A 194 20.37 -18.65 -6.66
CA ASN A 194 21.44 -19.35 -5.96
C ASN A 194 21.20 -19.51 -4.46
N TYR A 195 20.13 -18.88 -3.92
CA TYR A 195 19.80 -19.00 -2.51
C TYR A 195 19.52 -20.45 -2.12
N LYS A 196 20.15 -20.91 -1.04
CA LYS A 196 19.93 -22.23 -0.44
C LYS A 196 19.35 -22.04 0.95
N GLU A 197 18.17 -22.61 1.19
CA GLU A 197 17.63 -22.69 2.55
C GLU A 197 18.64 -23.41 3.45
N GLN A 198 19.00 -22.79 4.57
CA GLN A 198 19.78 -23.47 5.60
C GLN A 198 18.84 -24.44 6.31
N THR A 199 19.03 -25.73 6.07
CA THR A 199 18.35 -26.85 6.74
C THR A 199 18.76 -26.97 8.19
#